data_8bc6cafd81f9c62599d01b891b9334a3
#
_entry.id   8bc6cafd81f9c62599d01b891b9334a3
#
_cell.length_a   1.000
_cell.length_b   1.000
_cell.length_c   1.000
_cell.angle_alpha   90.00
_cell.angle_beta   90.00
_cell.angle_gamma   90.00
#
_symmetry.space_group_name_H-M   'P 1'
#
loop_
_entity.id
_entity.type
_entity.pdbx_description
1 polymer ?
#
loop_
_entity_poly.entity_id
_entity_poly.type
_entity_poly.pdbx_seq_one_letter_code
_entity_poly.pdbx_strand_id
1 'polypeptide(L)'
;PGFADVTVVDLPDAVLRGDEPEPFDADTELRRVAVHAVGDKPLPHGVGATVRYAPGSPQARCLEDRQGVLEPVLAGRGPEPGGHSLITVPLRARGATLGVVAFHRCERPEPFEDDDLSLAQELAARAAICVDNARRFTREHTTALTLQRSLLPRGRPDQSAVEAAYRYLPAQAGVGGDWFDVIPLSGARVALVVGDVVGHGLHAAATMGRLRTAVHNFCALDLSPEDLLTHLDDLVARLDHGEGWAAENAPDSGIVGATCLFAVYDPVSRRCTLTRAGHPLPAVAGPDGTVEFVDLPSGPPLGLGGMPFETTELELAEGSSLVLYTDGLIEDRNRDIDAGLERLRRVLARPGRAPEEICEAVLDAMLPSRPSDDVALLVARTRVLGPDQVAEWDLPADPAVVSRARTAATGRLAAWGLDDLAFTTELVVSELVTNAIRHAAGPVRLRLLRDRALICEVSDGAATSPRLRRARNEDEGGRGLFLVARLTDRWGTRHTADGKIIWTEQRLPSR
;
A
#
# COMPACT_ATOMS: atom_id res chain seq x y z
N PRO A 1 36.61 21.28 21.54
CA PRO A 1 37.05 21.87 22.79
C PRO A 1 38.35 22.64 22.53
N GLY A 2 38.36 23.96 22.74
CA GLY A 2 39.53 24.79 22.55
C GLY A 2 39.36 26.02 21.64
N PHE A 3 38.28 26.07 20.82
CA PHE A 3 38.01 27.22 19.95
C PHE A 3 37.06 28.23 20.59
N ALA A 4 35.92 27.78 21.13
CA ALA A 4 34.91 28.62 21.77
C ALA A 4 34.46 27.99 23.09
N ASP A 5 33.93 28.79 24.02
CA ASP A 5 33.36 28.30 25.28
C ASP A 5 31.90 27.88 25.10
N VAL A 6 31.17 28.55 24.19
CA VAL A 6 29.80 28.16 23.80
C VAL A 6 29.70 28.18 22.26
N THR A 7 29.08 27.15 21.72
CA THR A 7 28.73 27.05 20.31
C THR A 7 27.27 26.72 20.17
N VAL A 8 26.54 27.47 19.36
CA VAL A 8 25.13 27.23 19.08
C VAL A 8 24.89 27.14 17.57
N VAL A 9 23.96 26.27 17.17
CA VAL A 9 23.53 26.12 15.77
C VAL A 9 22.03 26.30 15.71
N ASP A 10 21.60 27.24 14.91
CA ASP A 10 20.18 27.57 14.73
C ASP A 10 19.80 27.45 13.25
N LEU A 11 18.74 26.67 12.98
CA LEU A 11 18.23 26.40 11.62
C LEU A 11 16.75 26.76 11.54
N PRO A 12 16.23 27.23 10.40
CA PRO A 12 14.79 27.38 10.21
C PRO A 12 14.09 26.02 10.16
N ASP A 13 12.84 25.95 10.62
CA ASP A 13 12.03 24.73 10.60
C ASP A 13 11.87 24.13 9.19
N ALA A 14 11.91 24.95 8.14
CA ALA A 14 11.88 24.48 6.76
C ALA A 14 13.04 23.52 6.46
N VAL A 15 14.27 23.85 6.89
CA VAL A 15 15.45 23.01 6.72
C VAL A 15 15.28 21.66 7.43
N LEU A 16 14.69 21.66 8.62
CA LEU A 16 14.44 20.46 9.40
C LEU A 16 13.37 19.55 8.75
N ARG A 17 12.42 20.14 8.01
CA ARG A 17 11.43 19.39 7.23
C ARG A 17 11.92 18.96 5.86
N GLY A 18 13.14 19.33 5.45
CA GLY A 18 13.71 19.01 4.15
C GLY A 18 13.47 20.08 3.07
N ASP A 19 12.76 21.16 3.38
CA ASP A 19 12.43 22.23 2.44
C ASP A 19 13.59 23.21 2.26
N GLU A 20 13.56 23.96 1.16
CA GLU A 20 14.47 25.08 0.99
C GLU A 20 14.03 26.24 1.88
N PRO A 21 14.95 26.85 2.66
CA PRO A 21 14.58 27.99 3.48
C PRO A 21 14.31 29.20 2.57
N GLU A 22 13.30 29.99 2.96
CA GLU A 22 13.06 31.31 2.39
C GLU A 22 14.23 32.27 2.72
N PRO A 23 14.39 33.38 2.00
CA PRO A 23 15.36 34.42 2.36
C PRO A 23 15.11 34.88 3.80
N PHE A 24 16.20 35.03 4.55
CA PHE A 24 16.11 35.45 5.94
C PHE A 24 15.70 36.92 6.05
N ASP A 25 14.80 37.23 6.96
CA ASP A 25 14.36 38.57 7.34
C ASP A 25 14.35 38.74 8.86
N ALA A 26 13.97 39.93 9.34
CA ALA A 26 13.96 40.28 10.76
C ALA A 26 12.96 39.45 11.58
N ASP A 27 11.94 38.86 10.95
CA ASP A 27 10.90 38.07 11.60
C ASP A 27 11.14 36.55 11.51
N THR A 28 12.23 36.13 10.88
CA THR A 28 12.53 34.70 10.66
C THR A 28 12.78 34.01 12.00
N GLU A 29 11.97 33.01 12.27
CA GLU A 29 12.14 32.12 13.42
C GLU A 29 13.11 30.99 13.11
N LEU A 30 14.06 30.79 14.01
CA LEU A 30 15.02 29.71 13.96
C LEU A 30 14.80 28.76 15.14
N ARG A 31 15.13 27.51 14.93
CA ARG A 31 15.15 26.50 15.99
C ARG A 31 16.58 26.17 16.35
N ARG A 32 16.89 26.19 17.63
CA ARG A 32 18.20 25.75 18.14
C ARG A 32 18.33 24.24 18.02
N VAL A 33 19.20 23.77 17.14
CA VAL A 33 19.36 22.33 16.83
C VAL A 33 20.55 21.72 17.56
N ALA A 34 21.55 22.52 17.92
CA ALA A 34 22.68 22.05 18.66
C ALA A 34 23.23 23.15 19.58
N VAL A 35 23.68 22.71 20.75
CA VAL A 35 24.37 23.54 21.75
C VAL A 35 25.54 22.75 22.30
N HIS A 36 26.69 23.39 22.38
CA HIS A 36 27.83 22.88 23.13
C HIS A 36 28.36 23.97 24.03
N ALA A 37 28.47 23.71 25.33
CA ALA A 37 29.06 24.63 26.32
C ALA A 37 30.15 23.94 27.13
N VAL A 38 31.21 24.67 27.40
CA VAL A 38 32.27 24.21 28.33
C VAL A 38 31.82 24.59 29.73
N GLY A 39 31.67 23.59 30.62
CA GLY A 39 31.17 23.79 32.00
C GLY A 39 29.65 23.68 32.12
N ASP A 40 29.16 23.79 33.39
CA ASP A 40 27.76 23.53 33.80
C ASP A 40 26.88 24.81 33.81
N LYS A 41 27.17 25.79 32.95
CA LYS A 41 26.38 27.02 32.91
C LYS A 41 25.05 26.82 32.17
N PRO A 42 23.90 27.16 32.81
CA PRO A 42 22.61 27.12 32.13
C PRO A 42 22.59 28.17 31.01
N LEU A 43 22.30 27.74 29.78
CA LEU A 43 22.08 28.60 28.63
C LEU A 43 20.59 29.04 28.61
N PRO A 44 20.26 30.28 28.22
CA PRO A 44 18.89 30.77 28.19
C PRO A 44 17.98 30.03 27.25
N HIS A 45 18.54 29.40 26.22
CA HIS A 45 17.82 28.65 25.21
C HIS A 45 18.52 27.31 24.94
N GLY A 46 17.89 26.22 25.36
CA GLY A 46 18.35 24.86 25.10
C GLY A 46 18.00 24.37 23.68
N VAL A 47 18.45 23.16 23.35
CA VAL A 47 18.08 22.47 22.10
C VAL A 47 16.54 22.35 22.01
N GLY A 48 16.00 22.64 20.83
CA GLY A 48 14.56 22.65 20.56
C GLY A 48 13.87 24.01 20.75
N ALA A 49 14.55 24.98 21.39
CA ALA A 49 13.98 26.31 21.59
C ALA A 49 13.86 27.10 20.29
N THR A 50 12.78 27.86 20.15
CA THR A 50 12.64 28.86 19.07
C THR A 50 13.40 30.12 19.43
N VAL A 51 14.21 30.61 18.50
CA VAL A 51 15.05 31.80 18.67
C VAL A 51 14.75 32.80 17.57
N ARG A 52 14.62 34.07 17.95
CA ARG A 52 14.58 35.22 17.01
C ARG A 52 15.73 36.14 17.32
N TYR A 53 16.41 36.61 16.32
CA TYR A 53 17.49 37.57 16.46
C TYR A 53 16.99 38.97 16.23
N ALA A 54 17.33 39.87 17.14
CA ALA A 54 16.95 41.27 17.01
C ALA A 54 17.58 41.89 15.74
N PRO A 55 16.86 42.78 15.05
CA PRO A 55 17.42 43.50 13.88
C PRO A 55 18.73 44.17 14.23
N GLY A 56 19.72 44.04 13.38
CA GLY A 56 21.05 44.60 13.57
C GLY A 56 21.95 43.84 14.54
N SER A 57 21.47 42.72 15.17
CA SER A 57 22.36 41.85 15.92
C SER A 57 23.40 41.17 15.00
N PRO A 58 24.53 40.72 15.55
CA PRO A 58 25.57 40.06 14.74
C PRO A 58 25.01 38.85 13.97
N GLN A 59 24.08 38.09 14.57
CA GLN A 59 23.44 36.94 13.94
C GLN A 59 22.50 37.36 12.80
N ALA A 60 21.70 38.43 13.00
CA ALA A 60 20.79 38.93 11.98
C ALA A 60 21.62 39.49 10.78
N ARG A 61 22.65 40.30 11.03
CA ARG A 61 23.54 40.78 9.98
C ARG A 61 24.22 39.64 9.22
N CYS A 62 24.68 38.62 9.93
CA CYS A 62 25.30 37.45 9.33
C CYS A 62 24.34 36.71 8.34
N LEU A 63 23.06 36.58 8.70
CA LEU A 63 22.05 35.94 7.85
C LEU A 63 21.64 36.84 6.66
N GLU A 64 21.44 38.14 6.89
CA GLU A 64 21.07 39.15 5.87
C GLU A 64 22.17 39.30 4.84
N ASP A 65 23.41 39.58 5.29
CA ASP A 65 24.59 39.84 4.42
C ASP A 65 25.19 38.51 3.87
N ARG A 66 24.83 37.38 4.43
CA ARG A 66 25.36 36.05 4.09
C ARG A 66 26.87 35.94 4.27
N GLN A 67 27.42 36.69 5.22
CA GLN A 67 28.85 36.77 5.53
C GLN A 67 29.10 36.51 7.02
N GLY A 68 30.29 36.01 7.32
CA GLY A 68 30.74 35.86 8.71
C GLY A 68 30.89 37.23 9.38
N VAL A 69 30.47 37.34 10.62
CA VAL A 69 30.58 38.55 11.45
C VAL A 69 31.46 38.24 12.64
N LEU A 70 32.49 39.05 12.84
CA LEU A 70 33.37 39.02 14.01
C LEU A 70 33.09 40.26 14.88
N GLU A 71 32.77 39.99 16.15
CA GLU A 71 32.63 41.01 17.19
C GLU A 71 33.69 40.73 18.28
N PRO A 72 34.88 41.36 18.19
CA PRO A 72 35.97 41.12 19.15
C PRO A 72 35.61 41.54 20.57
N VAL A 73 34.77 42.57 20.72
CA VAL A 73 34.25 43.06 22.01
C VAL A 73 32.75 43.33 21.87
N LEU A 74 31.94 42.61 22.60
CA LEU A 74 30.51 42.80 22.61
C LEU A 74 30.17 44.09 23.43
N ALA A 75 29.61 45.09 22.79
CA ALA A 75 29.09 46.29 23.44
C ALA A 75 27.77 45.94 24.16
N GLY A 76 27.82 45.67 25.47
CA GLY A 76 26.64 45.32 26.27
C GLY A 76 26.54 43.81 26.58
N ARG A 77 25.46 43.41 27.28
CA ARG A 77 25.18 41.97 27.48
C ARG A 77 24.68 41.37 26.20
N GLY A 78 25.51 40.52 25.56
CA GLY A 78 25.11 39.72 24.42
C GLY A 78 23.89 38.80 24.75
N PRO A 79 23.27 38.18 23.76
CA PRO A 79 22.11 37.28 23.94
C PRO A 79 22.40 36.07 24.83
N GLU A 80 23.66 35.70 24.97
CA GLU A 80 24.13 34.66 25.90
C GLU A 80 24.83 35.30 27.10
N PRO A 81 24.55 34.86 28.34
CA PRO A 81 25.09 35.47 29.57
C PRO A 81 26.64 35.37 29.60
N GLY A 82 27.30 36.51 29.67
CA GLY A 82 28.73 36.63 29.95
C GLY A 82 29.65 36.55 28.74
N GLY A 83 29.13 36.49 27.52
CA GLY A 83 29.97 36.50 26.31
C GLY A 83 30.65 37.90 26.14
N HIS A 84 31.98 37.92 25.86
CA HIS A 84 32.71 39.15 25.60
C HIS A 84 33.21 39.21 24.13
N SER A 85 33.27 38.09 23.44
CA SER A 85 33.65 38.02 22.03
C SER A 85 32.80 36.99 21.29
N LEU A 86 32.47 37.27 20.02
CA LEU A 86 31.52 36.50 19.23
C LEU A 86 31.97 36.38 17.79
N ILE A 87 31.93 35.17 17.23
CA ILE A 87 31.92 34.92 15.79
C ILE A 87 30.59 34.31 15.41
N THR A 88 29.97 34.84 14.37
CA THR A 88 28.76 34.30 13.76
C THR A 88 28.99 34.00 12.29
N VAL A 89 28.71 32.80 11.82
CA VAL A 89 28.95 32.35 10.46
C VAL A 89 27.69 31.72 9.87
N PRO A 90 27.31 32.08 8.62
CA PRO A 90 26.17 31.45 7.98
C PRO A 90 26.53 30.04 7.52
N LEU A 91 25.60 29.11 7.70
CA LEU A 91 25.68 27.77 7.17
C LEU A 91 25.22 27.79 5.70
N ARG A 92 26.16 27.78 4.77
CA ARG A 92 25.88 27.92 3.33
C ARG A 92 26.28 26.67 2.58
N ALA A 93 25.36 26.11 1.81
CA ALA A 93 25.62 25.01 0.89
C ALA A 93 24.86 25.23 -0.41
N ARG A 94 25.52 24.98 -1.55
CA ARG A 94 24.94 25.04 -2.91
C ARG A 94 24.16 26.33 -3.22
N GLY A 95 24.61 27.45 -2.69
CA GLY A 95 23.98 28.78 -2.90
C GLY A 95 22.84 29.12 -1.91
N ALA A 96 22.35 28.17 -1.12
CA ALA A 96 21.38 28.42 -0.08
C ALA A 96 22.04 28.68 1.28
N THR A 97 21.46 29.60 2.07
CA THR A 97 21.80 29.78 3.49
C THR A 97 20.84 28.91 4.30
N LEU A 98 21.36 27.95 5.06
CA LEU A 98 20.58 26.94 5.78
C LEU A 98 20.34 27.34 7.24
N GLY A 99 21.05 28.34 7.74
CA GLY A 99 20.99 28.78 9.13
C GLY A 99 22.30 29.45 9.53
N VAL A 100 22.53 29.49 10.84
CA VAL A 100 23.66 30.18 11.43
C VAL A 100 24.32 29.35 12.51
N VAL A 101 25.63 29.45 12.64
CA VAL A 101 26.39 28.99 13.79
C VAL A 101 27.06 30.19 14.48
N ALA A 102 26.94 30.23 15.82
CA ALA A 102 27.55 31.27 16.64
C ALA A 102 28.53 30.64 17.63
N PHE A 103 29.73 31.23 17.74
CA PHE A 103 30.78 30.84 18.63
C PHE A 103 31.01 31.94 19.64
N HIS A 104 30.91 31.67 20.93
CA HIS A 104 31.10 32.66 21.99
C HIS A 104 32.32 32.32 22.84
N ARG A 105 33.12 33.34 23.16
CA ARG A 105 34.09 33.31 24.25
C ARG A 105 33.49 34.02 25.46
N CYS A 106 33.42 33.32 26.58
CA CYS A 106 32.82 33.80 27.81
C CYS A 106 33.80 33.77 29.00
N GLU A 107 34.74 32.81 28.99
CA GLU A 107 35.70 32.55 30.08
C GLU A 107 37.13 32.88 29.67
N ARG A 108 37.44 32.76 28.38
CA ARG A 108 38.77 33.05 27.82
C ARG A 108 38.96 34.54 27.73
N PRO A 109 40.08 35.07 28.22
CA PRO A 109 40.32 36.51 28.24
C PRO A 109 40.64 37.07 26.81
N GLU A 110 41.19 36.24 25.90
CA GLU A 110 41.54 36.68 24.57
C GLU A 110 40.31 36.76 23.66
N PRO A 111 40.04 37.88 22.99
CA PRO A 111 38.98 37.99 22.03
C PRO A 111 39.27 37.13 20.78
N PHE A 112 38.27 36.92 19.94
CA PHE A 112 38.46 36.30 18.60
C PHE A 112 39.18 37.28 17.67
N GLU A 113 39.99 36.74 16.79
CA GLU A 113 40.76 37.45 15.74
C GLU A 113 40.29 36.98 14.34
N ASP A 114 40.84 37.62 13.27
CA ASP A 114 40.50 37.31 11.88
C ASP A 114 40.87 35.87 11.47
N ASP A 115 41.95 35.32 12.03
CA ASP A 115 42.32 33.93 11.81
C ASP A 115 41.27 32.95 12.43
N ASP A 116 40.70 33.31 13.58
CA ASP A 116 39.60 32.57 14.20
C ASP A 116 38.33 32.60 13.32
N LEU A 117 38.02 33.74 12.70
CA LEU A 117 36.90 33.88 11.76
C LEU A 117 37.09 32.95 10.54
N SER A 118 38.32 32.91 9.99
CA SER A 118 38.65 32.05 8.86
C SER A 118 38.45 30.57 9.19
N LEU A 119 38.89 30.13 10.40
CA LEU A 119 38.69 28.77 10.86
C LEU A 119 37.17 28.48 11.11
N ALA A 120 36.43 29.42 11.69
CA ALA A 120 34.99 29.28 11.91
C ALA A 120 34.24 29.11 10.59
N GLN A 121 34.63 29.85 9.54
CA GLN A 121 34.05 29.73 8.20
C GLN A 121 34.32 28.36 7.57
N GLU A 122 35.52 27.81 7.73
CA GLU A 122 35.84 26.47 7.23
C GLU A 122 34.99 25.39 7.95
N LEU A 123 34.88 25.48 9.28
CA LEU A 123 34.06 24.56 10.05
C LEU A 123 32.59 24.66 9.69
N ALA A 124 32.06 25.89 9.54
CA ALA A 124 30.68 26.12 9.13
C ALA A 124 30.39 25.61 7.72
N ALA A 125 31.32 25.74 6.77
CA ALA A 125 31.16 25.20 5.43
C ALA A 125 31.03 23.66 5.41
N ARG A 126 31.86 22.96 6.21
CA ARG A 126 31.76 21.51 6.36
C ARG A 126 30.42 21.09 7.02
N ALA A 127 30.02 21.78 8.09
CA ALA A 127 28.74 21.54 8.74
C ALA A 127 27.55 21.79 7.80
N ALA A 128 27.60 22.86 7.01
CA ALA A 128 26.56 23.19 6.05
C ALA A 128 26.34 22.09 4.98
N ILE A 129 27.43 21.47 4.50
CA ILE A 129 27.32 20.33 3.57
C ILE A 129 26.60 19.15 4.24
N CYS A 130 26.93 18.83 5.48
CA CYS A 130 26.26 17.76 6.22
C CYS A 130 24.77 18.07 6.46
N VAL A 131 24.43 19.30 6.82
CA VAL A 131 23.06 19.77 7.01
C VAL A 131 22.28 19.71 5.69
N ASP A 132 22.86 20.17 4.57
CA ASP A 132 22.21 20.11 3.26
C ASP A 132 21.96 18.66 2.79
N ASN A 133 22.92 17.78 3.00
CA ASN A 133 22.74 16.36 2.68
C ASN A 133 21.62 15.75 3.53
N ALA A 134 21.57 16.03 4.83
CA ALA A 134 20.48 15.57 5.71
C ALA A 134 19.12 16.14 5.29
N ARG A 135 19.05 17.44 4.96
CA ARG A 135 17.84 18.10 4.46
C ARG A 135 17.31 17.44 3.19
N ARG A 136 18.19 17.21 2.21
CA ARG A 136 17.82 16.55 0.93
C ARG A 136 17.33 15.13 1.17
N PHE A 137 18.03 14.37 1.99
CA PHE A 137 17.58 13.02 2.38
C PHE A 137 16.19 13.05 3.01
N THR A 138 15.93 13.96 3.94
CA THR A 138 14.61 14.12 4.56
C THR A 138 13.52 14.45 3.54
N ARG A 139 13.82 15.35 2.58
CA ARG A 139 12.87 15.71 1.51
C ARG A 139 12.55 14.51 0.60
N GLU A 140 13.59 13.84 0.11
CA GLU A 140 13.43 12.67 -0.77
C GLU A 140 12.64 11.57 -0.05
N HIS A 141 12.99 11.29 1.21
CA HIS A 141 12.31 10.30 2.03
C HIS A 141 10.84 10.64 2.29
N THR A 142 10.53 11.88 2.67
CA THR A 142 9.14 12.32 2.91
C THR A 142 8.31 12.28 1.64
N THR A 143 8.89 12.68 0.50
CA THR A 143 8.21 12.64 -0.80
C THR A 143 7.89 11.20 -1.19
N ALA A 144 8.84 10.30 -1.04
CA ALA A 144 8.70 8.90 -1.37
C ALA A 144 7.67 8.20 -0.44
N LEU A 145 7.68 8.47 0.86
CA LEU A 145 6.64 7.98 1.79
C LEU A 145 5.24 8.48 1.43
N THR A 146 5.13 9.74 1.00
CA THR A 146 3.85 10.32 0.57
C THR A 146 3.32 9.63 -0.68
N LEU A 147 4.20 9.38 -1.66
CA LEU A 147 3.87 8.64 -2.87
C LEU A 147 3.43 7.22 -2.53
N GLN A 148 4.22 6.48 -1.76
CA GLN A 148 3.90 5.11 -1.35
C GLN A 148 2.52 5.02 -0.66
N ARG A 149 2.26 5.91 0.31
CA ARG A 149 0.94 5.99 0.96
C ARG A 149 -0.21 6.28 -0.01
N SER A 150 0.06 7.04 -1.06
CA SER A 150 -0.95 7.34 -2.09
C SER A 150 -1.26 6.14 -2.99
N LEU A 151 -0.32 5.21 -3.11
CA LEU A 151 -0.41 3.99 -3.91
C LEU A 151 -1.03 2.81 -3.13
N LEU A 152 -1.08 2.86 -1.80
CA LEU A 152 -1.72 1.83 -0.97
C LEU A 152 -3.25 1.99 -0.95
N PRO A 153 -4.02 0.93 -0.62
CA PRO A 153 -5.48 1.00 -0.54
C PRO A 153 -5.97 2.09 0.42
N ARG A 154 -6.97 2.86 0.00
CA ARG A 154 -7.62 3.87 0.84
C ARG A 154 -9.00 3.35 1.27
N GLY A 155 -9.11 2.98 2.53
CA GLY A 155 -10.38 2.50 3.10
C GLY A 155 -10.63 1.01 2.89
N ARG A 156 -11.82 0.57 3.37
CA ARG A 156 -12.26 -0.83 3.21
C ARG A 156 -13.07 -0.94 1.92
N PRO A 157 -12.74 -1.89 1.03
CA PRO A 157 -13.55 -2.11 -0.16
C PRO A 157 -14.95 -2.61 0.24
N ASP A 158 -15.96 -2.24 -0.56
CA ASP A 158 -17.33 -2.69 -0.39
C ASP A 158 -17.44 -4.15 -0.84
N GLN A 159 -17.29 -5.08 0.11
CA GLN A 159 -17.40 -6.53 -0.06
C GLN A 159 -17.86 -7.18 1.25
N SER A 160 -18.44 -8.36 1.17
CA SER A 160 -19.05 -9.09 2.28
C SER A 160 -18.41 -10.45 2.58
N ALA A 161 -17.58 -10.95 1.65
CA ALA A 161 -16.98 -12.29 1.73
C ALA A 161 -16.05 -12.46 2.93
N VAL A 162 -15.38 -11.39 3.34
CA VAL A 162 -14.45 -11.39 4.49
C VAL A 162 -14.60 -10.13 5.33
N GLU A 163 -14.22 -10.22 6.58
CA GLU A 163 -13.91 -9.08 7.42
C GLU A 163 -12.40 -8.91 7.39
N ALA A 164 -11.91 -7.81 6.84
CA ALA A 164 -10.49 -7.59 6.62
C ALA A 164 -9.93 -6.48 7.49
N ALA A 165 -8.72 -6.70 8.02
CA ALA A 165 -7.87 -5.70 8.63
C ALA A 165 -6.46 -5.78 8.05
N TYR A 166 -5.76 -4.66 8.03
CA TYR A 166 -4.41 -4.62 7.52
C TYR A 166 -3.53 -3.64 8.30
N ARG A 167 -2.23 -3.88 8.24
CA ARG A 167 -1.21 -2.96 8.74
C ARG A 167 -0.09 -2.85 7.73
N TYR A 168 0.42 -1.64 7.61
CA TYR A 168 1.59 -1.34 6.81
C TYR A 168 2.58 -0.52 7.64
N LEU A 169 3.80 -1.01 7.77
CA LEU A 169 4.87 -0.32 8.50
C LEU A 169 6.07 -0.16 7.55
N PRO A 170 6.44 1.08 7.23
CA PRO A 170 7.61 1.32 6.40
C PRO A 170 8.91 1.05 7.18
N ALA A 171 9.94 0.57 6.48
CA ALA A 171 11.29 0.41 6.99
C ALA A 171 11.91 1.73 7.47
N GLN A 172 12.93 1.63 8.33
CA GLN A 172 13.70 2.81 8.76
C GLN A 172 14.52 3.42 7.62
N ALA A 173 15.00 2.61 6.71
CA ALA A 173 15.98 3.01 5.69
C ALA A 173 15.37 3.59 4.41
N GLY A 174 14.05 3.56 4.24
CA GLY A 174 13.50 4.05 2.97
C GLY A 174 12.04 3.71 2.76
N VAL A 175 11.63 3.88 1.52
CA VAL A 175 10.34 3.53 0.97
C VAL A 175 10.51 2.18 0.29
N GLY A 176 9.73 1.19 0.68
CA GLY A 176 9.83 -0.17 0.16
C GLY A 176 8.86 -0.48 -0.96
N GLY A 177 8.92 -1.74 -1.39
CA GLY A 177 8.14 -2.32 -2.46
C GLY A 177 6.91 -3.08 -2.01
N ASP A 178 6.67 -3.20 -0.71
CA ASP A 178 5.57 -3.96 -0.14
C ASP A 178 4.20 -3.39 -0.50
N TRP A 179 3.26 -4.27 -0.84
CA TRP A 179 1.86 -3.88 -1.02
C TRP A 179 0.91 -4.99 -0.58
N PHE A 180 -0.35 -4.60 -0.39
CA PHE A 180 -1.46 -5.51 -0.17
C PHE A 180 -2.71 -4.92 -0.81
N ASP A 181 -3.71 -5.79 -1.07
CA ASP A 181 -5.03 -5.33 -1.50
C ASP A 181 -6.13 -6.34 -1.17
N VAL A 182 -7.39 -5.83 -1.11
CA VAL A 182 -8.62 -6.60 -0.97
C VAL A 182 -9.54 -6.16 -2.10
N ILE A 183 -9.74 -7.02 -3.09
CA ILE A 183 -10.39 -6.64 -4.34
C ILE A 183 -11.70 -7.42 -4.50
N PRO A 184 -12.87 -6.75 -4.51
CA PRO A 184 -14.14 -7.38 -4.84
C PRO A 184 -14.10 -7.95 -6.26
N LEU A 185 -14.45 -9.22 -6.40
CA LEU A 185 -14.56 -9.90 -7.69
C LEU A 185 -16.02 -10.05 -8.11
N SER A 186 -16.23 -10.63 -9.29
CA SER A 186 -17.55 -11.00 -9.77
C SER A 186 -18.23 -12.02 -8.85
N GLY A 187 -19.52 -11.97 -8.75
CA GLY A 187 -20.27 -12.70 -7.73
C GLY A 187 -19.99 -12.13 -6.34
N ALA A 188 -20.05 -12.94 -5.32
CA ALA A 188 -19.73 -12.55 -3.95
C ALA A 188 -18.26 -12.79 -3.57
N ARG A 189 -17.40 -13.12 -4.55
CA ARG A 189 -16.00 -13.48 -4.32
C ARG A 189 -15.14 -12.26 -4.00
N VAL A 190 -14.00 -12.53 -3.35
CA VAL A 190 -12.99 -11.52 -3.05
C VAL A 190 -11.60 -12.06 -3.38
N ALA A 191 -10.76 -11.21 -3.94
CA ALA A 191 -9.32 -11.46 -4.04
C ALA A 191 -8.58 -10.76 -2.90
N LEU A 192 -7.58 -11.46 -2.36
CA LEU A 192 -6.65 -10.98 -1.35
C LEU A 192 -5.26 -11.10 -1.97
N VAL A 193 -4.48 -10.05 -1.89
CA VAL A 193 -3.12 -10.04 -2.44
C VAL A 193 -2.16 -9.37 -1.48
N VAL A 194 -0.97 -9.95 -1.37
CA VAL A 194 0.20 -9.35 -0.71
C VAL A 194 1.40 -9.60 -1.60
N GLY A 195 2.30 -8.65 -1.70
CA GLY A 195 3.50 -8.79 -2.50
C GLY A 195 4.59 -7.83 -2.06
N ASP A 196 5.79 -8.04 -2.59
CA ASP A 196 6.96 -7.21 -2.36
C ASP A 196 7.78 -7.08 -3.65
N VAL A 197 8.24 -5.86 -3.94
CA VAL A 197 9.14 -5.55 -5.05
C VAL A 197 10.57 -5.46 -4.53
N VAL A 198 11.47 -6.21 -5.12
CA VAL A 198 12.89 -6.21 -4.76
C VAL A 198 13.48 -4.81 -4.82
N GLY A 199 14.15 -4.41 -3.73
CA GLY A 199 14.79 -3.11 -3.60
C GLY A 199 13.98 -2.09 -2.81
N HIS A 200 14.47 -0.84 -2.77
CA HIS A 200 13.85 0.23 -1.98
C HIS A 200 13.89 1.56 -2.72
N GLY A 201 13.12 2.51 -2.24
CA GLY A 201 13.08 3.87 -2.75
C GLY A 201 12.00 4.08 -3.81
N LEU A 202 12.12 5.19 -4.53
CA LEU A 202 11.09 5.66 -5.46
C LEU A 202 10.82 4.66 -6.60
N HIS A 203 11.85 3.94 -7.05
CA HIS A 203 11.73 2.97 -8.15
C HIS A 203 10.88 1.76 -7.73
N ALA A 204 11.18 1.18 -6.55
CA ALA A 204 10.38 0.07 -5.99
C ALA A 204 8.92 0.49 -5.79
N ALA A 205 8.66 1.67 -5.21
CA ALA A 205 7.31 2.20 -5.04
C ALA A 205 6.58 2.41 -6.38
N ALA A 206 7.25 2.91 -7.41
CA ALA A 206 6.66 3.09 -8.73
C ALA A 206 6.30 1.74 -9.40
N THR A 207 7.18 0.73 -9.28
CA THR A 207 6.94 -0.63 -9.77
C THR A 207 5.78 -1.27 -9.01
N MET A 208 5.76 -1.17 -7.68
CA MET A 208 4.65 -1.61 -6.84
C MET A 208 3.31 -1.02 -7.30
N GLY A 209 3.25 0.28 -7.56
CA GLY A 209 2.02 0.93 -8.07
C GLY A 209 1.56 0.39 -9.42
N ARG A 210 2.49 0.04 -10.33
CA ARG A 210 2.18 -0.60 -11.62
C ARG A 210 1.64 -2.01 -11.43
N LEU A 211 2.29 -2.82 -10.58
CA LEU A 211 1.85 -4.19 -10.30
C LEU A 211 0.46 -4.20 -9.66
N ARG A 212 0.24 -3.35 -8.66
CA ARG A 212 -1.07 -3.20 -8.02
C ARG A 212 -2.16 -2.82 -9.03
N THR A 213 -1.89 -1.87 -9.94
CA THR A 213 -2.84 -1.48 -10.98
C THR A 213 -3.10 -2.64 -11.96
N ALA A 214 -2.08 -3.41 -12.32
CA ALA A 214 -2.22 -4.58 -13.18
C ALA A 214 -3.09 -5.66 -12.51
N VAL A 215 -2.86 -5.96 -11.23
CA VAL A 215 -3.70 -6.89 -10.45
C VAL A 215 -5.17 -6.48 -10.49
N HIS A 216 -5.49 -5.20 -10.24
CA HIS A 216 -6.86 -4.71 -10.34
C HIS A 216 -7.48 -4.92 -11.73
N ASN A 217 -6.71 -4.65 -12.79
CA ASN A 217 -7.18 -4.85 -14.17
C ASN A 217 -7.40 -6.34 -14.49
N PHE A 218 -6.52 -7.21 -14.05
CA PHE A 218 -6.65 -8.65 -14.27
C PHE A 218 -7.80 -9.25 -13.44
N CYS A 219 -8.00 -8.78 -12.22
CA CYS A 219 -9.18 -9.09 -11.42
C CYS A 219 -10.49 -8.66 -12.11
N ALA A 220 -10.51 -7.48 -12.75
CA ALA A 220 -11.67 -7.00 -13.49
C ALA A 220 -11.95 -7.85 -14.75
N LEU A 221 -10.95 -8.54 -15.29
CA LEU A 221 -11.10 -9.50 -16.40
C LEU A 221 -11.49 -10.89 -15.91
N ASP A 222 -11.62 -11.11 -14.60
CA ASP A 222 -11.91 -12.40 -13.98
C ASP A 222 -10.91 -13.51 -14.39
N LEU A 223 -9.62 -13.19 -14.54
CA LEU A 223 -8.59 -14.17 -14.85
C LEU A 223 -8.46 -15.19 -13.71
N SER A 224 -8.05 -16.41 -14.06
CA SER A 224 -7.68 -17.41 -13.06
C SER A 224 -6.45 -16.94 -12.27
N PRO A 225 -6.25 -17.40 -11.03
CA PRO A 225 -5.09 -17.00 -10.23
C PRO A 225 -3.74 -17.30 -10.92
N GLU A 226 -3.61 -18.45 -11.58
CA GLU A 226 -2.42 -18.85 -12.36
C GLU A 226 -2.19 -17.95 -13.56
N ASP A 227 -3.24 -17.62 -14.32
CA ASP A 227 -3.13 -16.72 -15.47
C ASP A 227 -2.78 -15.29 -15.01
N LEU A 228 -3.34 -14.85 -13.88
CA LEU A 228 -3.04 -13.54 -13.31
C LEU A 228 -1.56 -13.42 -12.95
N LEU A 229 -0.99 -14.41 -12.25
CA LEU A 229 0.45 -14.40 -11.93
C LEU A 229 1.32 -14.51 -13.18
N THR A 230 0.92 -15.29 -14.17
CA THR A 230 1.63 -15.40 -15.46
C THR A 230 1.69 -14.05 -16.16
N HIS A 231 0.58 -13.30 -16.21
CA HIS A 231 0.58 -11.96 -16.79
C HIS A 231 1.35 -10.93 -15.97
N LEU A 232 1.40 -11.08 -14.64
CA LEU A 232 2.25 -10.25 -13.79
C LEU A 232 3.73 -10.54 -14.01
N ASP A 233 4.12 -11.82 -14.17
CA ASP A 233 5.48 -12.25 -14.47
C ASP A 233 5.97 -11.63 -15.80
N ASP A 234 5.17 -11.73 -16.85
CA ASP A 234 5.42 -11.08 -18.14
C ASP A 234 5.57 -9.57 -18.01
N LEU A 235 4.77 -8.92 -17.14
CA LEU A 235 4.85 -7.48 -16.91
C LEU A 235 6.16 -7.10 -16.23
N VAL A 236 6.57 -7.82 -15.18
CA VAL A 236 7.82 -7.58 -14.46
C VAL A 236 9.01 -7.79 -15.37
N ALA A 237 9.04 -8.89 -16.17
CA ALA A 237 10.09 -9.16 -17.15
C ALA A 237 10.26 -8.01 -18.18
N ARG A 238 9.14 -7.44 -18.67
CA ARG A 238 9.21 -6.28 -19.58
C ARG A 238 9.72 -5.02 -18.89
N LEU A 239 9.40 -4.80 -17.59
CA LEU A 239 9.90 -3.67 -16.84
C LEU A 239 11.41 -3.76 -16.62
N ASP A 240 11.94 -4.97 -16.41
CA ASP A 240 13.38 -5.23 -16.25
C ASP A 240 14.16 -4.98 -17.56
N HIS A 241 13.59 -5.37 -18.71
CA HIS A 241 14.24 -5.18 -20.01
C HIS A 241 14.21 -3.74 -20.55
N GLY A 242 13.70 -2.79 -19.77
CA GLY A 242 13.71 -1.37 -20.14
C GLY A 242 12.81 -0.99 -21.31
N GLU A 243 11.78 -1.77 -21.64
CA GLU A 243 10.77 -1.43 -22.64
C GLU A 243 9.84 -0.31 -22.14
N GLY A 244 10.42 0.87 -21.94
CA GLY A 244 9.70 2.07 -21.56
C GLY A 244 10.56 3.31 -21.80
N TRP A 245 9.93 4.43 -22.14
CA TRP A 245 10.52 5.74 -22.47
C TRP A 245 11.61 6.27 -21.48
N ALA A 246 11.82 5.64 -20.34
CA ALA A 246 12.77 6.07 -19.31
C ALA A 246 14.14 5.34 -19.35
N ALA A 247 14.34 4.35 -20.24
CA ALA A 247 15.52 3.49 -20.24
C ALA A 247 16.84 4.17 -20.67
N GLU A 248 16.78 5.34 -21.33
CA GLU A 248 18.01 5.99 -21.84
C GLU A 248 18.80 6.80 -20.78
N ASN A 249 18.26 7.01 -19.57
CA ASN A 249 18.89 7.90 -18.58
C ASN A 249 18.93 7.36 -17.13
N ALA A 250 18.67 6.07 -16.89
CA ALA A 250 18.79 5.47 -15.56
C ALA A 250 20.13 4.74 -15.40
N PRO A 251 21.10 5.29 -14.66
CA PRO A 251 22.24 4.51 -14.21
C PRO A 251 21.73 3.52 -13.13
N ASP A 252 22.05 2.24 -13.29
CA ASP A 252 21.71 1.12 -12.39
C ASP A 252 20.20 0.73 -12.36
N SER A 253 19.65 0.23 -13.47
CA SER A 253 18.48 -0.64 -13.40
C SER A 253 18.94 -2.02 -12.92
N GLY A 254 18.95 -2.20 -11.60
CA GLY A 254 19.08 -3.54 -11.00
C GLY A 254 17.90 -4.42 -11.45
N ILE A 255 18.09 -5.74 -11.38
CA ILE A 255 17.07 -6.73 -11.71
C ILE A 255 15.75 -6.37 -11.01
N VAL A 256 14.71 -6.08 -11.80
CA VAL A 256 13.36 -5.85 -11.27
C VAL A 256 12.75 -7.21 -11.02
N GLY A 257 12.64 -7.61 -9.76
CA GLY A 257 11.95 -8.81 -9.32
C GLY A 257 10.83 -8.45 -8.34
N ALA A 258 9.85 -9.31 -8.20
CA ALA A 258 8.82 -9.15 -7.17
C ALA A 258 8.35 -10.51 -6.66
N THR A 259 7.88 -10.54 -5.41
CA THR A 259 7.17 -11.69 -4.86
C THR A 259 5.68 -11.35 -4.75
N CYS A 260 4.81 -12.36 -4.90
CA CYS A 260 3.37 -12.16 -4.82
C CYS A 260 2.68 -13.41 -4.28
N LEU A 261 1.74 -13.22 -3.36
CA LEU A 261 0.76 -14.21 -2.93
C LEU A 261 -0.63 -13.69 -3.30
N PHE A 262 -1.36 -14.47 -4.07
CA PHE A 262 -2.70 -14.15 -4.54
C PHE A 262 -3.68 -15.23 -4.11
N ALA A 263 -4.79 -14.83 -3.49
CA ALA A 263 -5.84 -15.74 -3.01
C ALA A 263 -7.22 -15.24 -3.45
N VAL A 264 -8.07 -16.16 -3.90
CA VAL A 264 -9.48 -15.89 -4.23
C VAL A 264 -10.37 -16.70 -3.29
N TYR A 265 -11.20 -16.03 -2.51
CA TYR A 265 -12.17 -16.67 -1.64
C TYR A 265 -13.61 -16.51 -2.17
N ASP A 266 -14.34 -17.62 -2.21
CA ASP A 266 -15.76 -17.67 -2.55
C ASP A 266 -16.58 -18.01 -1.30
N PRO A 267 -17.41 -17.08 -0.77
CA PRO A 267 -18.20 -17.29 0.45
C PRO A 267 -19.38 -18.24 0.25
N VAL A 268 -19.73 -18.61 -0.98
CA VAL A 268 -20.80 -19.57 -1.27
C VAL A 268 -20.28 -21.00 -1.16
N SER A 269 -19.19 -21.31 -1.82
CA SER A 269 -18.55 -22.62 -1.79
C SER A 269 -17.59 -22.80 -0.62
N ARG A 270 -17.22 -21.72 0.09
CA ARG A 270 -16.19 -21.66 1.13
C ARG A 270 -14.81 -22.06 0.64
N ARG A 271 -14.61 -22.08 -0.67
CA ARG A 271 -13.31 -22.42 -1.29
C ARG A 271 -12.42 -21.20 -1.38
N CYS A 272 -11.16 -21.42 -1.07
CA CYS A 272 -10.09 -20.46 -1.24
C CYS A 272 -9.06 -21.06 -2.19
N THR A 273 -8.85 -20.42 -3.33
CA THR A 273 -7.83 -20.79 -4.31
C THR A 273 -6.64 -19.87 -4.13
N LEU A 274 -5.46 -20.43 -3.89
CA LEU A 274 -4.23 -19.68 -3.64
C LEU A 274 -3.16 -20.05 -4.66
N THR A 275 -2.34 -19.06 -5.00
CA THR A 275 -1.12 -19.22 -5.81
C THR A 275 -0.06 -18.26 -5.32
N ARG A 276 1.24 -18.60 -5.48
CA ARG A 276 2.34 -17.75 -5.06
C ARG A 276 3.49 -17.72 -6.06
N ALA A 277 4.14 -16.58 -6.11
CA ALA A 277 5.38 -16.32 -6.85
C ALA A 277 6.46 -15.90 -5.84
N GLY A 278 7.29 -16.82 -5.37
CA GLY A 278 8.41 -16.55 -4.45
C GLY A 278 8.04 -15.97 -3.07
N HIS A 279 6.76 -15.86 -2.72
CA HIS A 279 6.28 -15.17 -1.52
C HIS A 279 6.20 -16.12 -0.31
N PRO A 280 6.27 -15.61 0.96
CA PRO A 280 6.05 -16.42 2.16
C PRO A 280 4.71 -17.17 2.15
N LEU A 281 4.66 -18.32 2.86
CA LEU A 281 3.42 -19.10 2.98
C LEU A 281 2.40 -18.38 3.86
N PRO A 282 1.10 -18.35 3.45
CA PRO A 282 0.06 -17.78 4.29
C PRO A 282 -0.25 -18.70 5.47
N ALA A 283 -0.74 -18.10 6.57
CA ALA A 283 -1.27 -18.85 7.68
C ALA A 283 -2.81 -18.85 7.66
N VAL A 284 -3.41 -19.97 8.03
CA VAL A 284 -4.84 -20.09 8.30
C VAL A 284 -5.03 -20.36 9.78
N ALA A 285 -5.73 -19.47 10.48
CA ALA A 285 -6.15 -19.67 11.86
C ALA A 285 -7.63 -20.06 11.88
N GLY A 286 -7.91 -21.27 12.32
CA GLY A 286 -9.26 -21.80 12.46
C GLY A 286 -10.03 -21.15 13.62
N PRO A 287 -11.37 -21.20 13.60
CA PRO A 287 -12.21 -20.67 14.67
C PRO A 287 -12.00 -21.40 16.02
N ASP A 288 -11.42 -22.58 15.99
CA ASP A 288 -11.03 -23.39 17.14
C ASP A 288 -9.63 -23.06 17.70
N GLY A 289 -8.88 -22.17 17.06
CA GLY A 289 -7.51 -21.80 17.43
C GLY A 289 -6.43 -22.69 16.83
N THR A 290 -6.77 -23.60 15.92
CA THR A 290 -5.77 -24.30 15.10
C THR A 290 -5.10 -23.33 14.16
N VAL A 291 -3.78 -23.47 13.94
CA VAL A 291 -3.02 -22.63 13.00
C VAL A 291 -2.18 -23.50 12.09
N GLU A 292 -2.40 -23.34 10.80
CA GLU A 292 -1.69 -24.05 9.75
C GLU A 292 -1.06 -23.07 8.76
N PHE A 293 0.21 -23.32 8.37
CA PHE A 293 0.78 -22.67 7.20
C PHE A 293 0.45 -23.50 5.98
N VAL A 294 -0.24 -22.87 5.03
CA VAL A 294 -0.75 -23.58 3.85
C VAL A 294 0.43 -23.99 2.98
N ASP A 295 0.57 -25.29 2.74
CA ASP A 295 1.59 -25.80 1.81
C ASP A 295 1.17 -25.48 0.37
N LEU A 296 1.88 -24.53 -0.24
CA LEU A 296 1.67 -24.09 -1.61
C LEU A 296 2.85 -24.47 -2.48
N PRO A 297 2.63 -24.91 -3.73
CA PRO A 297 3.70 -25.09 -4.70
C PRO A 297 4.62 -23.86 -4.75
N SER A 298 5.92 -24.11 -4.80
CA SER A 298 6.91 -23.03 -4.85
C SER A 298 7.03 -22.53 -6.30
N GLY A 299 6.37 -21.43 -6.62
CA GLY A 299 6.61 -20.68 -7.86
C GLY A 299 7.85 -19.79 -7.75
N PRO A 300 8.56 -19.51 -8.87
CA PRO A 300 9.64 -18.52 -8.88
C PRO A 300 9.11 -17.13 -8.58
N PRO A 301 9.96 -16.21 -8.08
CA PRO A 301 9.62 -14.78 -8.05
C PRO A 301 9.25 -14.27 -9.44
N LEU A 302 8.38 -13.26 -9.49
CA LEU A 302 7.97 -12.59 -10.73
C LEU A 302 9.17 -11.91 -11.41
N GLY A 303 9.22 -12.00 -12.74
CA GLY A 303 10.28 -11.44 -13.58
C GLY A 303 11.37 -12.44 -13.97
N LEU A 304 11.39 -13.64 -13.38
CA LEU A 304 12.34 -14.69 -13.77
C LEU A 304 11.86 -15.47 -14.99
N GLY A 305 10.56 -15.52 -15.26
CA GLY A 305 9.96 -16.15 -16.43
C GLY A 305 10.03 -17.67 -16.52
N GLY A 306 9.26 -18.23 -17.45
CA GLY A 306 9.44 -19.59 -17.97
C GLY A 306 8.90 -20.75 -17.15
N MET A 307 8.25 -20.51 -16.00
CA MET A 307 7.63 -21.55 -15.18
C MET A 307 6.14 -21.25 -14.97
N PRO A 308 5.25 -22.24 -15.10
CA PRO A 308 3.85 -22.06 -14.78
C PRO A 308 3.66 -21.88 -13.27
N PHE A 309 2.66 -21.10 -12.90
CA PHE A 309 2.23 -20.98 -11.52
C PHE A 309 1.12 -22.00 -11.24
N GLU A 310 1.24 -22.70 -10.13
CA GLU A 310 0.27 -23.70 -9.70
C GLU A 310 -0.63 -23.13 -8.61
N THR A 311 -1.86 -23.65 -8.53
CA THR A 311 -2.83 -23.27 -7.51
C THR A 311 -3.06 -24.41 -6.52
N THR A 312 -3.42 -24.02 -5.30
CA THR A 312 -3.94 -24.94 -4.28
C THR A 312 -5.33 -24.48 -3.87
N GLU A 313 -6.27 -25.38 -3.80
CA GLU A 313 -7.59 -25.13 -3.27
C GLU A 313 -7.74 -25.72 -1.86
N LEU A 314 -8.35 -24.93 -0.96
CA LEU A 314 -8.73 -25.38 0.37
C LEU A 314 -10.12 -24.88 0.73
N GLU A 315 -10.83 -25.64 1.56
CA GLU A 315 -12.11 -25.24 2.11
C GLU A 315 -11.87 -24.57 3.47
N LEU A 316 -12.33 -23.33 3.63
CA LEU A 316 -12.21 -22.57 4.88
C LEU A 316 -13.53 -22.61 5.66
N ALA A 317 -13.46 -22.99 6.93
CA ALA A 317 -14.60 -22.89 7.83
C ALA A 317 -14.99 -21.42 8.02
N GLU A 318 -16.27 -21.16 8.29
CA GLU A 318 -16.72 -19.81 8.65
C GLU A 318 -15.99 -19.31 9.89
N GLY A 319 -15.52 -18.06 9.84
CA GLY A 319 -14.75 -17.44 10.92
C GLY A 319 -13.27 -17.79 10.93
N SER A 320 -12.78 -18.60 9.98
CA SER A 320 -11.33 -18.78 9.79
C SER A 320 -10.67 -17.48 9.37
N SER A 321 -9.47 -17.22 9.86
CA SER A 321 -8.67 -16.04 9.47
C SER A 321 -7.53 -16.46 8.56
N LEU A 322 -7.55 -15.97 7.32
CA LEU A 322 -6.43 -16.07 6.39
C LEU A 322 -5.50 -14.88 6.65
N VAL A 323 -4.22 -15.18 6.93
CA VAL A 323 -3.20 -14.20 7.28
C VAL A 323 -2.11 -14.21 6.22
N LEU A 324 -2.00 -13.12 5.49
CA LEU A 324 -1.01 -12.88 4.45
C LEU A 324 -0.06 -11.79 4.96
N TYR A 325 1.24 -11.95 4.68
CA TYR A 325 2.25 -11.03 5.18
C TYR A 325 3.51 -11.10 4.32
N THR A 326 4.29 -10.03 4.32
CA THR A 326 5.61 -9.96 3.68
C THR A 326 6.69 -10.49 4.62
N ASP A 327 7.85 -10.83 4.08
CA ASP A 327 8.96 -11.44 4.79
C ASP A 327 9.50 -10.57 5.94
N GLY A 328 9.47 -9.23 5.82
CA GLY A 328 9.84 -8.31 6.89
C GLY A 328 9.10 -8.52 8.22
N LEU A 329 7.95 -9.23 8.21
CA LEU A 329 7.24 -9.62 9.43
C LEU A 329 7.94 -10.77 10.16
N ILE A 330 8.44 -11.76 9.43
CA ILE A 330 8.96 -13.03 9.98
C ILE A 330 10.47 -13.08 10.01
N GLU A 331 11.15 -12.34 9.13
CA GLU A 331 12.61 -12.27 9.02
C GLU A 331 13.15 -10.96 9.60
N ASP A 332 14.26 -11.05 10.33
CA ASP A 332 15.04 -9.92 10.79
C ASP A 332 16.51 -10.37 10.92
N ARG A 333 17.45 -9.44 10.87
CA ARG A 333 18.90 -9.70 10.99
C ARG A 333 19.30 -10.62 12.15
N ASN A 334 18.48 -10.69 13.20
CA ASN A 334 18.73 -11.47 14.41
C ASN A 334 17.71 -12.61 14.62
N ARG A 335 16.84 -12.88 13.65
CA ARG A 335 15.77 -13.87 13.79
C ARG A 335 15.66 -14.71 12.53
N ASP A 336 15.84 -16.02 12.68
CA ASP A 336 15.62 -17.01 11.65
C ASP A 336 14.12 -17.11 11.29
N ILE A 337 13.82 -17.38 10.02
CA ILE A 337 12.48 -17.52 9.47
C ILE A 337 11.65 -18.53 10.26
N ASP A 338 12.22 -19.70 10.59
CA ASP A 338 11.51 -20.75 11.34
C ASP A 338 11.09 -20.28 12.73
N ALA A 339 11.97 -19.54 13.42
CA ALA A 339 11.63 -18.93 14.71
C ALA A 339 10.56 -17.84 14.58
N GLY A 340 10.56 -17.11 13.47
CA GLY A 340 9.53 -16.14 13.12
C GLY A 340 8.17 -16.80 12.92
N LEU A 341 8.11 -17.84 12.11
CA LEU A 341 6.89 -18.60 11.84
C LEU A 341 6.31 -19.24 13.10
N GLU A 342 7.15 -19.84 13.96
CA GLU A 342 6.68 -20.43 15.21
C GLU A 342 6.15 -19.36 16.19
N ARG A 343 6.72 -18.17 16.20
CA ARG A 343 6.22 -17.06 17.00
C ARG A 343 4.87 -16.58 16.47
N LEU A 344 4.73 -16.44 15.15
CA LEU A 344 3.48 -16.08 14.50
C LEU A 344 2.38 -17.11 14.78
N ARG A 345 2.69 -18.41 14.66
CA ARG A 345 1.78 -19.52 15.01
C ARG A 345 1.22 -19.36 16.43
N ARG A 346 2.08 -19.11 17.41
CA ARG A 346 1.66 -18.94 18.83
C ARG A 346 0.75 -17.74 19.04
N VAL A 347 0.98 -16.64 18.32
CA VAL A 347 0.13 -15.46 18.41
C VAL A 347 -1.25 -15.73 17.79
N LEU A 348 -1.28 -16.39 16.65
CA LEU A 348 -2.52 -16.68 15.92
C LEU A 348 -3.38 -17.75 16.59
N ALA A 349 -2.80 -18.63 17.41
CA ALA A 349 -3.50 -19.75 18.08
C ALA A 349 -4.56 -19.33 19.12
N ARG A 350 -4.84 -18.04 19.27
CA ARG A 350 -5.88 -17.53 20.19
C ARG A 350 -7.17 -17.28 19.42
N PRO A 351 -8.22 -18.09 19.61
CA PRO A 351 -9.47 -17.98 18.88
C PRO A 351 -10.29 -16.74 19.27
N GLY A 352 -11.29 -16.39 18.47
CA GLY A 352 -12.33 -15.42 18.79
C GLY A 352 -11.95 -13.95 18.63
N ARG A 353 -10.75 -13.61 18.16
CA ARG A 353 -10.31 -12.23 17.96
C ARG A 353 -10.84 -11.65 16.65
N ALA A 354 -11.15 -10.36 16.68
CA ALA A 354 -11.40 -9.59 15.46
C ALA A 354 -10.10 -9.44 14.64
N PRO A 355 -10.19 -9.26 13.30
CA PRO A 355 -9.00 -9.07 12.46
C PRO A 355 -8.09 -7.93 12.91
N GLU A 356 -8.66 -6.82 13.40
CA GLU A 356 -7.89 -5.71 13.97
C GLU A 356 -7.07 -6.13 15.19
N GLU A 357 -7.67 -6.88 16.11
CA GLU A 357 -7.00 -7.39 17.31
C GLU A 357 -5.90 -8.39 16.98
N ILE A 358 -6.10 -9.17 15.91
CA ILE A 358 -5.06 -10.08 15.40
C ILE A 358 -3.89 -9.26 14.85
N CYS A 359 -4.14 -8.23 14.04
CA CYS A 359 -3.10 -7.36 13.51
C CYS A 359 -2.28 -6.73 14.64
N GLU A 360 -2.93 -6.14 15.66
CA GLU A 360 -2.24 -5.53 16.80
C GLU A 360 -1.39 -6.56 17.57
N ALA A 361 -1.97 -7.70 17.91
CA ALA A 361 -1.26 -8.75 18.63
C ALA A 361 -0.06 -9.32 17.85
N VAL A 362 -0.18 -9.42 16.52
CA VAL A 362 0.93 -9.86 15.65
C VAL A 362 2.03 -8.82 15.65
N LEU A 363 1.72 -7.54 15.44
CA LEU A 363 2.72 -6.49 15.43
C LEU A 363 3.45 -6.35 16.78
N ASP A 364 2.72 -6.35 17.88
CA ASP A 364 3.29 -6.26 19.23
C ASP A 364 4.23 -7.44 19.54
N ALA A 365 3.85 -8.62 19.05
CA ALA A 365 4.67 -9.81 19.28
C ALA A 365 5.85 -9.89 18.32
N MET A 366 5.69 -9.58 17.05
CA MET A 366 6.71 -9.80 16.01
C MET A 366 7.70 -8.65 15.91
N LEU A 367 7.26 -7.40 16.16
CA LEU A 367 8.01 -6.17 15.91
C LEU A 367 8.18 -5.34 17.19
N PRO A 368 9.11 -5.70 18.10
CA PRO A 368 9.33 -4.97 19.34
C PRO A 368 9.99 -3.59 19.14
N SER A 369 10.54 -3.31 17.97
CA SER A 369 11.16 -2.05 17.56
C SER A 369 10.76 -1.71 16.12
N ARG A 370 11.26 -0.59 15.59
CA ARG A 370 11.05 -0.24 14.17
C ARG A 370 11.64 -1.33 13.26
N PRO A 371 10.90 -1.82 12.27
CA PRO A 371 11.34 -2.88 11.40
C PRO A 371 12.54 -2.46 10.55
N SER A 372 13.41 -3.43 10.22
CA SER A 372 14.55 -3.25 9.32
C SER A 372 14.12 -3.23 7.85
N ASP A 373 13.00 -3.86 7.54
CA ASP A 373 12.36 -3.89 6.22
C ASP A 373 10.91 -3.46 6.32
N ASP A 374 10.25 -3.21 5.18
CA ASP A 374 8.83 -2.93 5.15
C ASP A 374 8.03 -4.14 5.65
N VAL A 375 6.88 -3.90 6.21
CA VAL A 375 5.97 -4.94 6.67
C VAL A 375 4.56 -4.65 6.17
N ALA A 376 4.03 -5.52 5.34
CA ALA A 376 2.62 -5.59 5.01
C ALA A 376 2.00 -6.80 5.71
N LEU A 377 0.89 -6.59 6.41
CA LEU A 377 0.10 -7.62 7.07
C LEU A 377 -1.37 -7.44 6.70
N LEU A 378 -1.98 -8.49 6.13
CA LEU A 378 -3.40 -8.55 5.80
C LEU A 378 -4.03 -9.74 6.52
N VAL A 379 -5.03 -9.49 7.32
CA VAL A 379 -5.84 -10.51 8.02
C VAL A 379 -7.25 -10.45 7.49
N ALA A 380 -7.74 -11.56 6.94
CA ALA A 380 -9.08 -11.69 6.37
C ALA A 380 -9.85 -12.82 7.04
N ARG A 381 -10.85 -12.48 7.85
CA ARG A 381 -11.74 -13.45 8.51
C ARG A 381 -12.89 -13.80 7.57
N THR A 382 -13.03 -15.07 7.24
CA THR A 382 -14.03 -15.57 6.31
C THR A 382 -15.45 -15.40 6.84
N ARG A 383 -16.35 -15.02 5.94
CA ARG A 383 -17.80 -15.04 6.11
C ARG A 383 -18.40 -16.00 5.09
N VAL A 384 -19.56 -16.54 5.39
CA VAL A 384 -20.29 -17.47 4.52
C VAL A 384 -21.65 -16.86 4.16
N LEU A 385 -22.05 -16.98 2.90
CA LEU A 385 -23.41 -16.66 2.50
C LEU A 385 -24.34 -17.81 2.92
N GLY A 386 -25.29 -17.49 3.77
CA GLY A 386 -26.26 -18.48 4.28
C GLY A 386 -27.20 -19.01 3.21
N PRO A 387 -27.83 -20.17 3.43
CA PRO A 387 -28.76 -20.79 2.47
C PRO A 387 -30.00 -19.93 2.18
N ASP A 388 -30.30 -18.97 3.03
CA ASP A 388 -31.37 -17.98 2.82
C ASP A 388 -30.95 -16.87 1.83
N GLN A 389 -29.64 -16.70 1.58
CA GLN A 389 -29.06 -15.72 0.67
C GLN A 389 -28.71 -16.30 -0.71
N VAL A 390 -28.75 -17.63 -0.86
CA VAL A 390 -28.38 -18.35 -2.08
C VAL A 390 -29.58 -19.12 -2.60
N ALA A 391 -29.81 -19.06 -3.91
CA ALA A 391 -30.76 -19.91 -4.60
C ALA A 391 -30.13 -20.46 -5.88
N GLU A 392 -30.23 -21.76 -6.08
CA GLU A 392 -29.58 -22.44 -7.20
C GLU A 392 -30.52 -23.45 -7.85
N TRP A 393 -30.48 -23.51 -9.18
CA TRP A 393 -31.31 -24.44 -9.97
C TRP A 393 -30.48 -25.02 -11.11
N ASP A 394 -30.46 -26.34 -11.18
CA ASP A 394 -29.97 -27.06 -12.35
C ASP A 394 -31.10 -27.15 -13.40
N LEU A 395 -30.81 -26.66 -14.59
CA LEU A 395 -31.76 -26.53 -15.69
C LEU A 395 -31.36 -27.46 -16.82
N PRO A 396 -32.28 -28.29 -17.33
CA PRO A 396 -32.01 -29.06 -18.56
C PRO A 396 -31.85 -28.12 -19.75
N ALA A 397 -31.08 -28.55 -20.74
CA ALA A 397 -30.87 -27.80 -21.99
C ALA A 397 -32.12 -27.86 -22.90
N ASP A 398 -33.26 -27.40 -22.41
CA ASP A 398 -34.56 -27.39 -23.08
C ASP A 398 -35.14 -25.95 -23.08
N PRO A 399 -35.49 -25.39 -24.25
CA PRO A 399 -36.11 -24.04 -24.31
C PRO A 399 -37.35 -23.85 -23.43
N ALA A 400 -38.12 -24.92 -23.17
CA ALA A 400 -39.29 -24.87 -22.26
C ALA A 400 -38.93 -24.52 -20.82
N VAL A 401 -37.68 -24.73 -20.39
CA VAL A 401 -37.24 -24.48 -19.02
C VAL A 401 -37.10 -22.97 -18.71
N VAL A 402 -36.95 -22.12 -19.70
CA VAL A 402 -36.80 -20.65 -19.53
C VAL A 402 -37.98 -20.07 -18.74
N SER A 403 -39.20 -20.51 -19.05
CA SER A 403 -40.38 -20.07 -18.28
C SER A 403 -40.33 -20.51 -16.80
N ARG A 404 -39.88 -21.74 -16.54
CA ARG A 404 -39.71 -22.24 -15.17
C ARG A 404 -38.59 -21.48 -14.42
N ALA A 405 -37.48 -21.19 -15.09
CA ALA A 405 -36.40 -20.40 -14.52
C ALA A 405 -36.86 -18.99 -14.10
N ARG A 406 -37.65 -18.31 -14.95
CA ARG A 406 -38.26 -17.02 -14.60
C ARG A 406 -39.15 -17.10 -13.37
N THR A 407 -40.08 -18.06 -13.35
CA THR A 407 -41.01 -18.26 -12.22
C THR A 407 -40.24 -18.56 -10.94
N ALA A 408 -39.20 -19.40 -11.00
CA ALA A 408 -38.39 -19.73 -9.85
C ALA A 408 -37.61 -18.51 -9.32
N ALA A 409 -37.02 -17.72 -10.21
CA ALA A 409 -36.29 -16.49 -9.88
C ALA A 409 -37.21 -15.45 -9.23
N THR A 410 -38.37 -15.13 -9.87
CA THR A 410 -39.31 -14.14 -9.33
C THR A 410 -39.92 -14.60 -8.00
N GLY A 411 -40.23 -15.88 -7.85
CA GLY A 411 -40.68 -16.45 -6.57
C GLY A 411 -39.66 -16.32 -5.46
N ARG A 412 -38.36 -16.49 -5.78
CA ARG A 412 -37.27 -16.28 -4.82
C ARG A 412 -37.10 -14.81 -4.44
N LEU A 413 -37.22 -13.91 -5.42
CA LEU A 413 -37.16 -12.46 -5.14
C LEU A 413 -38.30 -12.02 -4.21
N ALA A 414 -39.52 -12.49 -4.44
CA ALA A 414 -40.64 -12.23 -3.54
C ALA A 414 -40.39 -12.74 -2.12
N ALA A 415 -39.79 -13.93 -1.98
CA ALA A 415 -39.39 -14.46 -0.67
C ALA A 415 -38.28 -13.63 0.00
N TRP A 416 -37.46 -12.93 -0.76
CA TRP A 416 -36.44 -12.01 -0.26
C TRP A 416 -36.94 -10.58 -0.04
N GLY A 417 -38.20 -10.26 -0.42
CA GLY A 417 -38.74 -8.90 -0.36
C GLY A 417 -38.10 -7.97 -1.39
N LEU A 418 -37.72 -8.48 -2.56
CA LEU A 418 -37.08 -7.77 -3.66
C LEU A 418 -37.98 -7.66 -4.89
N ASP A 419 -39.29 -7.45 -4.68
CA ASP A 419 -40.30 -7.38 -5.74
C ASP A 419 -40.00 -6.31 -6.77
N ASP A 420 -39.37 -5.20 -6.37
CA ASP A 420 -38.98 -4.11 -7.25
C ASP A 420 -37.96 -4.53 -8.34
N LEU A 421 -37.18 -5.58 -8.08
CA LEU A 421 -36.20 -6.12 -9.02
C LEU A 421 -36.79 -7.24 -9.90
N ALA A 422 -38.00 -7.70 -9.62
CA ALA A 422 -38.57 -8.89 -10.26
C ALA A 422 -38.63 -8.76 -11.79
N PHE A 423 -39.13 -7.65 -12.29
CA PHE A 423 -39.27 -7.41 -13.74
C PHE A 423 -37.91 -7.45 -14.45
N THR A 424 -36.93 -6.72 -13.94
CA THR A 424 -35.58 -6.66 -14.50
C THR A 424 -34.90 -8.01 -14.45
N THR A 425 -34.97 -8.70 -13.30
CA THR A 425 -34.37 -10.03 -13.12
C THR A 425 -35.02 -11.08 -14.00
N GLU A 426 -36.33 -11.02 -14.21
CA GLU A 426 -37.06 -11.91 -15.14
C GLU A 426 -36.51 -11.81 -16.56
N LEU A 427 -36.30 -10.57 -17.05
CA LEU A 427 -35.67 -10.34 -18.34
C LEU A 427 -34.24 -10.83 -18.44
N VAL A 428 -33.41 -10.51 -17.43
CA VAL A 428 -32.02 -10.96 -17.34
C VAL A 428 -31.94 -12.50 -17.37
N VAL A 429 -32.71 -13.19 -16.53
CA VAL A 429 -32.78 -14.66 -16.49
C VAL A 429 -33.22 -15.23 -17.83
N SER A 430 -34.25 -14.64 -18.46
CA SER A 430 -34.70 -15.07 -19.78
C SER A 430 -33.61 -15.02 -20.84
N GLU A 431 -32.87 -13.92 -20.89
CA GLU A 431 -31.83 -13.72 -21.88
C GLU A 431 -30.63 -14.61 -21.63
N LEU A 432 -30.15 -14.68 -20.38
CA LEU A 432 -28.97 -15.45 -20.05
C LEU A 432 -29.22 -16.97 -20.17
N VAL A 433 -30.37 -17.48 -19.69
CA VAL A 433 -30.70 -18.90 -19.81
C VAL A 433 -30.95 -19.28 -21.28
N THR A 434 -31.65 -18.43 -22.05
CA THR A 434 -31.84 -18.66 -23.48
C THR A 434 -30.49 -18.72 -24.22
N ASN A 435 -29.55 -17.82 -23.91
CA ASN A 435 -28.21 -17.81 -24.49
C ASN A 435 -27.45 -19.10 -24.14
N ALA A 436 -27.49 -19.52 -22.88
CA ALA A 436 -26.86 -20.76 -22.43
C ALA A 436 -27.41 -21.97 -23.21
N ILE A 437 -28.74 -22.11 -23.32
CA ILE A 437 -29.38 -23.22 -24.03
C ILE A 437 -29.06 -23.20 -25.53
N ARG A 438 -29.00 -22.02 -26.17
CA ARG A 438 -28.76 -21.90 -27.63
C ARG A 438 -27.33 -22.12 -28.03
N HIS A 439 -26.37 -21.75 -27.17
CA HIS A 439 -24.98 -21.63 -27.56
C HIS A 439 -24.04 -22.55 -26.80
N ALA A 440 -24.53 -23.27 -25.81
CA ALA A 440 -23.74 -24.18 -24.99
C ALA A 440 -24.21 -25.63 -25.14
N ALA A 441 -23.28 -26.56 -24.95
CA ALA A 441 -23.58 -27.97 -24.75
C ALA A 441 -23.46 -28.27 -23.25
N GLY A 442 -24.41 -29.02 -22.68
CA GLY A 442 -24.35 -29.47 -21.29
C GLY A 442 -25.41 -28.85 -20.39
N PRO A 443 -25.36 -29.17 -19.10
CA PRO A 443 -26.30 -28.65 -18.12
C PRO A 443 -26.10 -27.14 -17.94
N VAL A 444 -27.22 -26.43 -17.79
CA VAL A 444 -27.23 -24.98 -17.46
C VAL A 444 -27.57 -24.86 -15.98
N ARG A 445 -26.85 -24.03 -15.25
CA ARG A 445 -27.15 -23.73 -13.86
C ARG A 445 -27.43 -22.26 -13.71
N LEU A 446 -28.58 -21.95 -13.06
CA LEU A 446 -28.96 -20.60 -12.67
C LEU A 446 -28.69 -20.46 -11.16
N ARG A 447 -28.03 -19.39 -10.75
CA ARG A 447 -27.80 -19.04 -9.35
C ARG A 447 -28.18 -17.59 -9.10
N LEU A 448 -28.90 -17.34 -8.02
CA LEU A 448 -29.16 -16.01 -7.50
C LEU A 448 -28.54 -15.86 -6.13
N LEU A 449 -27.83 -14.75 -5.90
CA LEU A 449 -27.22 -14.42 -4.61
C LEU A 449 -27.77 -13.08 -4.13
N ARG A 450 -28.24 -13.04 -2.89
CA ARG A 450 -28.61 -11.81 -2.19
C ARG A 450 -27.50 -11.42 -1.23
N ASP A 451 -26.67 -10.50 -1.68
CA ASP A 451 -25.57 -9.95 -0.90
C ASP A 451 -25.69 -8.43 -0.81
N ARG A 452 -24.65 -7.65 -1.02
CA ARG A 452 -24.64 -6.18 -1.22
C ARG A 452 -25.41 -5.75 -2.48
N ALA A 453 -25.56 -6.67 -3.43
CA ALA A 453 -26.34 -6.56 -4.64
C ALA A 453 -27.11 -7.83 -4.87
N LEU A 454 -28.12 -7.80 -5.73
CA LEU A 454 -28.68 -9.00 -6.31
C LEU A 454 -27.76 -9.46 -7.44
N ILE A 455 -27.17 -10.63 -7.29
CA ILE A 455 -26.29 -11.21 -8.30
C ILE A 455 -27.03 -12.36 -8.98
N CYS A 456 -27.07 -12.35 -10.32
CA CYS A 456 -27.57 -13.43 -11.13
C CYS A 456 -26.43 -14.04 -11.94
N GLU A 457 -26.20 -15.34 -11.78
CA GLU A 457 -25.19 -16.09 -12.49
C GLU A 457 -25.83 -17.22 -13.30
N VAL A 458 -25.43 -17.37 -14.56
CA VAL A 458 -25.81 -18.48 -15.41
C VAL A 458 -24.55 -19.16 -15.91
N SER A 459 -24.34 -20.42 -15.51
CA SER A 459 -23.21 -21.23 -15.95
C SER A 459 -23.61 -22.19 -17.06
N ASP A 460 -22.72 -22.40 -18.01
CA ASP A 460 -22.83 -23.35 -19.10
C ASP A 460 -21.48 -23.95 -19.47
N GLY A 461 -21.50 -25.10 -20.17
CA GLY A 461 -20.28 -25.86 -20.55
C GLY A 461 -19.52 -25.34 -21.76
N ALA A 462 -19.81 -24.13 -22.30
CA ALA A 462 -19.12 -23.60 -23.46
C ALA A 462 -17.92 -22.74 -23.08
N ALA A 463 -16.77 -22.96 -23.68
CA ALA A 463 -15.54 -22.18 -23.43
C ALA A 463 -15.50 -20.84 -24.17
N THR A 464 -16.49 -20.52 -25.04
CA THR A 464 -16.46 -19.30 -25.85
C THR A 464 -17.12 -18.13 -25.14
N SER A 465 -16.40 -17.00 -25.00
CA SER A 465 -16.97 -15.78 -24.47
C SER A 465 -18.06 -15.18 -25.38
N PRO A 466 -19.18 -14.74 -24.81
CA PRO A 466 -20.19 -14.04 -25.58
C PRO A 466 -19.66 -12.67 -26.03
N ARG A 467 -19.88 -12.32 -27.29
CA ARG A 467 -19.49 -11.00 -27.81
C ARG A 467 -20.71 -10.10 -27.91
N LEU A 468 -20.61 -8.89 -27.33
CA LEU A 468 -21.57 -7.82 -27.61
C LEU A 468 -21.53 -7.51 -29.11
N ARG A 469 -22.60 -7.81 -29.84
CA ARG A 469 -22.79 -7.37 -31.21
C ARG A 469 -23.79 -6.20 -31.20
N ARG A 470 -23.47 -5.12 -31.89
CA ARG A 470 -24.49 -4.15 -32.31
C ARG A 470 -25.34 -4.81 -33.36
N ALA A 471 -26.49 -5.35 -32.96
CA ALA A 471 -27.47 -5.87 -33.90
C ALA A 471 -27.96 -4.73 -34.81
N ARG A 472 -27.97 -4.95 -36.11
CA ARG A 472 -28.69 -4.06 -37.09
C ARG A 472 -30.18 -4.18 -36.84
N ASN A 473 -30.94 -3.17 -37.23
CA ASN A 473 -32.40 -3.10 -36.97
C ASN A 473 -33.20 -4.29 -37.51
N GLU A 474 -32.61 -5.09 -38.40
CA GLU A 474 -33.23 -6.25 -39.08
C GLU A 474 -32.82 -7.61 -38.48
N ASP A 475 -31.89 -7.65 -37.48
CA ASP A 475 -31.46 -8.90 -36.86
C ASP A 475 -32.43 -9.31 -35.76
N GLU A 476 -33.12 -10.44 -35.92
CA GLU A 476 -33.99 -11.05 -34.88
C GLU A 476 -33.22 -11.63 -33.67
N GLY A 477 -31.87 -11.68 -33.74
CA GLY A 477 -30.99 -12.20 -32.73
C GLY A 477 -29.87 -11.25 -32.36
N GLY A 478 -29.34 -11.34 -31.12
CA GLY A 478 -28.13 -10.61 -30.66
C GLY A 478 -28.41 -9.36 -29.81
N ARG A 479 -29.65 -9.05 -29.47
CA ARG A 479 -30.03 -7.92 -28.60
C ARG A 479 -30.04 -8.28 -27.11
N GLY A 480 -30.05 -9.57 -26.77
CA GLY A 480 -30.20 -10.04 -25.38
C GLY A 480 -29.14 -9.52 -24.44
N LEU A 481 -27.86 -9.73 -24.74
CA LEU A 481 -26.76 -9.22 -23.91
C LEU A 481 -26.68 -7.69 -23.87
N PHE A 482 -27.12 -7.00 -24.93
CA PHE A 482 -27.23 -5.55 -24.92
C PHE A 482 -28.30 -5.08 -23.93
N LEU A 483 -29.43 -5.78 -23.88
CA LEU A 483 -30.49 -5.51 -22.88
C LEU A 483 -29.99 -5.79 -21.47
N VAL A 484 -29.33 -6.92 -21.24
CA VAL A 484 -28.71 -7.25 -19.95
C VAL A 484 -27.75 -6.14 -19.50
N ALA A 485 -26.85 -5.69 -20.39
CA ALA A 485 -25.91 -4.61 -20.10
C ALA A 485 -26.56 -3.25 -19.79
N ARG A 486 -27.80 -3.02 -20.25
CA ARG A 486 -28.55 -1.79 -19.99
C ARG A 486 -29.40 -1.86 -18.72
N LEU A 487 -29.78 -3.05 -18.32
CA LEU A 487 -30.69 -3.31 -17.22
C LEU A 487 -29.95 -3.63 -15.89
N THR A 488 -28.66 -3.83 -15.94
CA THR A 488 -27.84 -4.20 -14.77
C THR A 488 -26.74 -3.15 -14.51
N ASP A 489 -26.34 -3.00 -13.26
CA ASP A 489 -25.27 -2.06 -12.88
C ASP A 489 -23.91 -2.55 -13.39
N ARG A 490 -23.68 -3.87 -13.30
CA ARG A 490 -22.48 -4.54 -13.80
C ARG A 490 -22.84 -5.89 -14.39
N TRP A 491 -22.08 -6.33 -15.35
CA TRP A 491 -22.15 -7.67 -15.91
C TRP A 491 -20.81 -8.09 -16.48
N GLY A 492 -20.61 -9.39 -16.65
CA GLY A 492 -19.38 -9.92 -17.22
C GLY A 492 -19.45 -11.41 -17.49
N THR A 493 -18.31 -11.96 -17.88
CA THR A 493 -18.13 -13.40 -18.11
C THR A 493 -16.89 -13.86 -17.37
N ARG A 494 -17.04 -14.95 -16.66
CA ARG A 494 -15.94 -15.66 -15.96
C ARG A 494 -15.78 -17.05 -16.56
N HIS A 495 -14.54 -17.42 -16.88
CA HIS A 495 -14.22 -18.77 -17.31
C HIS A 495 -13.96 -19.66 -16.10
N THR A 496 -14.36 -20.92 -16.20
CA THR A 496 -14.13 -21.98 -15.20
C THR A 496 -13.57 -23.22 -15.91
N ALA A 497 -13.04 -24.18 -15.16
CA ALA A 497 -12.58 -25.44 -15.74
C ALA A 497 -13.68 -26.18 -16.53
N ASP A 498 -14.94 -26.04 -16.11
CA ASP A 498 -16.09 -26.74 -16.69
C ASP A 498 -16.85 -25.91 -17.75
N GLY A 499 -16.41 -24.69 -18.08
CA GLY A 499 -17.07 -23.82 -19.04
C GLY A 499 -17.00 -22.34 -18.70
N LYS A 500 -18.15 -21.64 -18.70
CA LYS A 500 -18.20 -20.22 -18.35
C LYS A 500 -19.41 -19.89 -17.48
N ILE A 501 -19.30 -18.77 -16.78
CA ILE A 501 -20.39 -18.14 -16.03
C ILE A 501 -20.60 -16.74 -16.58
N ILE A 502 -21.83 -16.42 -16.99
CA ILE A 502 -22.22 -15.04 -17.27
C ILE A 502 -22.94 -14.54 -16.02
N TRP A 503 -22.45 -13.42 -15.50
CA TRP A 503 -22.96 -12.86 -14.27
C TRP A 503 -23.45 -11.43 -14.44
N THR A 504 -24.38 -11.02 -13.59
CA THR A 504 -24.92 -9.65 -13.53
C THR A 504 -25.09 -9.23 -12.07
N GLU A 505 -24.95 -7.93 -11.82
CA GLU A 505 -25.22 -7.31 -10.52
C GLU A 505 -26.29 -6.23 -10.68
N GLN A 506 -27.25 -6.23 -9.78
CA GLN A 506 -28.31 -5.23 -9.67
C GLN A 506 -28.28 -4.67 -8.24
N ARG A 507 -28.24 -3.36 -8.12
CA ARG A 507 -28.23 -2.69 -6.81
C ARG A 507 -29.51 -2.99 -6.06
N LEU A 508 -29.38 -3.33 -4.78
CA LEU A 508 -30.54 -3.50 -3.91
C LEU A 508 -31.23 -2.15 -3.67
N PRO A 509 -32.59 -2.14 -3.57
CA PRO A 509 -33.32 -0.93 -3.18
C PRO A 509 -32.80 -0.40 -1.85
N SER A 510 -32.65 0.92 -1.74
CA SER A 510 -32.36 1.57 -0.46
C SER A 510 -33.53 1.28 0.50
N ARG A 511 -33.25 0.70 1.64
CA ARG A 511 -34.27 0.50 2.70
C ARG A 511 -34.65 1.82 3.33
#